data_8f6a6a27aee2b2733f8eba5b7f0cb2ed
#
_entry.id   8f6a6a27aee2b2733f8eba5b7f0cb2ed
#
_cell.length_a   1.000
_cell.length_b   1.000
_cell.length_c   1.000
_cell.angle_alpha   90.00
_cell.angle_beta   90.00
_cell.angle_gamma   90.00
#
_symmetry.space_group_name_H-M   'P 1'
#
loop_
_entity.id
_entity.type
_entity.pdbx_description
1 polymer ?
#
loop_
_entity_poly.entity_id
_entity_poly.type
_entity_poly.pdbx_seq_one_letter_code
_entity_poly.pdbx_strand_id
1 'polypeptide(L)'
;MISVIVPIYNSEKYLNQCLTSLAKQTYSDLEIILVNDGSTDSSMNICEKFKKEDDRIILINKENQGLVRARKDGARKATGEYITFIDADDWIDADTYDNLRDFKSDIIAYGLVEEYGYKINKKTNKFKDGFYEKDKISDYIIPQMLCADNFFEFGLLPNLVCKLIKRTLFLEMMEEVSNDVSVGEDVDFFYRLVFKAETLTIRSYCPYHYRQHSESMMRKKIDIESIKKLYIDLLTINGVKKKTEWEKQLNKYIMFVMLLKRPDKVVNLIKEIGEINGSVVIYGAGVFGKGIYNQLKQNKKIKKLFIVDKQWKNLSKENILIDNPERITDINPDKVIITILDERVCNYVKEYLIGMGVGIDKIIRINFSDLCGNKVFDI
;
A
#
# COMPACT_ATOMS: atom_id res chain seq x y z
N MET A 1 -14.93 -5.27 24.57
CA MET A 1 -14.75 -3.86 24.19
C MET A 1 -13.67 -3.71 23.14
N ILE A 2 -13.87 -2.83 22.15
CA ILE A 2 -12.89 -2.48 21.10
C ILE A 2 -12.46 -1.01 21.31
N SER A 3 -11.16 -0.74 21.25
CA SER A 3 -10.60 0.61 21.22
C SER A 3 -10.32 1.00 19.76
N VAL A 4 -11.02 2.00 19.25
CA VAL A 4 -10.82 2.56 17.92
C VAL A 4 -9.91 3.76 18.00
N ILE A 5 -8.72 3.68 17.41
CA ILE A 5 -7.71 4.73 17.46
C ILE A 5 -7.72 5.51 16.15
N VAL A 6 -7.89 6.82 16.23
CA VAL A 6 -7.90 7.73 15.08
C VAL A 6 -6.75 8.72 15.20
N PRO A 7 -5.62 8.51 14.51
CA PRO A 7 -4.56 9.50 14.42
C PRO A 7 -5.02 10.66 13.51
N ILE A 8 -4.85 11.90 13.98
CA ILE A 8 -5.38 13.10 13.32
C ILE A 8 -4.27 14.13 13.15
N TYR A 9 -4.04 14.55 11.91
CA TYR A 9 -3.17 15.67 11.59
C TYR A 9 -3.67 16.41 10.34
N ASN A 10 -4.12 17.66 10.51
CA ASN A 10 -4.62 18.51 9.44
C ASN A 10 -5.66 17.82 8.54
N SER A 11 -6.74 17.30 9.15
CA SER A 11 -7.75 16.47 8.52
C SER A 11 -9.15 17.13 8.50
N GLU A 12 -9.27 18.44 8.72
CA GLU A 12 -10.54 19.15 8.85
C GLU A 12 -11.56 18.84 7.75
N LYS A 13 -11.05 18.62 6.53
CA LYS A 13 -11.86 18.37 5.33
C LYS A 13 -12.66 17.08 5.39
N TYR A 14 -12.14 16.04 6.02
CA TYR A 14 -12.70 14.68 5.99
C TYR A 14 -13.11 14.17 7.37
N LEU A 15 -12.55 14.72 8.43
CA LEU A 15 -12.69 14.25 9.80
C LEU A 15 -14.15 14.15 10.27
N ASN A 16 -15.03 15.05 9.87
CA ASN A 16 -16.46 14.96 10.20
C ASN A 16 -17.10 13.66 9.69
N GLN A 17 -16.77 13.23 8.46
CA GLN A 17 -17.30 11.97 7.92
C GLN A 17 -16.75 10.76 8.68
N CYS A 18 -15.46 10.77 8.95
CA CYS A 18 -14.78 9.73 9.74
C CYS A 18 -15.46 9.55 11.11
N LEU A 19 -15.54 10.62 11.90
CA LEU A 19 -16.10 10.56 13.25
C LEU A 19 -17.62 10.26 13.26
N THR A 20 -18.37 10.75 12.26
CA THR A 20 -19.78 10.40 12.10
C THR A 20 -19.97 8.90 11.86
N SER A 21 -19.08 8.25 11.08
CA SER A 21 -19.16 6.81 10.83
C SER A 21 -18.90 5.98 12.11
N LEU A 22 -18.03 6.49 12.99
CA LEU A 22 -17.76 5.89 14.30
C LEU A 22 -18.91 6.10 15.29
N ALA A 23 -19.47 7.30 15.35
CA ALA A 23 -20.60 7.61 16.22
C ALA A 23 -21.84 6.75 15.88
N LYS A 24 -22.00 6.37 14.61
CA LYS A 24 -23.13 5.56 14.10
C LYS A 24 -22.92 4.04 14.21
N GLN A 25 -21.83 3.57 14.79
CA GLN A 25 -21.61 2.12 14.92
C GLN A 25 -22.71 1.48 15.76
N THR A 26 -23.27 0.36 15.24
CA THR A 26 -24.30 -0.43 15.94
C THR A 26 -23.74 -1.20 17.13
N TYR A 27 -22.47 -1.60 17.05
CA TYR A 27 -21.75 -2.19 18.16
C TYR A 27 -21.42 -1.13 19.22
N SER A 28 -22.02 -1.21 20.40
CA SER A 28 -21.95 -0.16 21.44
C SER A 28 -20.74 -0.25 22.38
N ASP A 29 -20.14 -1.44 22.52
CA ASP A 29 -19.01 -1.66 23.44
C ASP A 29 -17.68 -1.17 22.85
N LEU A 30 -17.63 0.14 22.54
CA LEU A 30 -16.51 0.84 21.92
C LEU A 30 -15.97 1.95 22.83
N GLU A 31 -14.66 2.15 22.82
CA GLU A 31 -14.04 3.44 23.11
C GLU A 31 -13.38 3.99 21.84
N ILE A 32 -13.41 5.30 21.67
CA ILE A 32 -12.89 6.00 20.49
C ILE A 32 -11.80 6.95 20.95
N ILE A 33 -10.56 6.69 20.55
CA ILE A 33 -9.39 7.45 20.99
C ILE A 33 -8.93 8.33 19.83
N LEU A 34 -9.23 9.62 19.93
CA LEU A 34 -8.80 10.64 18.96
C LEU A 34 -7.44 11.15 19.37
N VAL A 35 -6.43 11.00 18.54
CA VAL A 35 -5.06 11.47 18.81
C VAL A 35 -4.76 12.64 17.85
N ASN A 36 -4.97 13.87 18.33
CA ASN A 36 -4.60 15.08 17.58
C ASN A 36 -3.09 15.29 17.70
N ASP A 37 -2.36 15.00 16.62
CA ASP A 37 -0.90 15.09 16.55
C ASP A 37 -0.45 16.48 16.08
N GLY A 38 -0.89 17.54 16.79
CA GLY A 38 -0.47 18.91 16.57
C GLY A 38 -1.06 19.54 15.30
N SER A 39 -2.35 19.28 14.99
CA SER A 39 -3.01 19.93 13.85
C SER A 39 -3.05 21.45 14.00
N THR A 40 -2.87 22.15 12.86
CA THR A 40 -2.89 23.61 12.74
C THR A 40 -4.15 24.15 12.05
N ASP A 41 -5.02 23.24 11.56
CA ASP A 41 -6.31 23.51 10.96
C ASP A 41 -7.45 23.36 12.00
N SER A 42 -8.70 23.29 11.54
CA SER A 42 -9.88 23.14 12.42
C SER A 42 -10.10 21.74 12.99
N SER A 43 -9.19 20.79 12.76
CA SER A 43 -9.33 19.39 13.22
C SER A 43 -9.56 19.28 14.72
N MET A 44 -8.84 20.07 15.53
CA MET A 44 -9.01 20.06 16.99
C MET A 44 -10.42 20.50 17.42
N ASN A 45 -10.96 21.54 16.80
CA ASN A 45 -12.32 22.03 17.11
C ASN A 45 -13.38 20.97 16.78
N ILE A 46 -13.17 20.21 15.69
CA ILE A 46 -14.05 19.10 15.30
C ILE A 46 -13.97 17.99 16.36
N CYS A 47 -12.78 17.61 16.82
CA CYS A 47 -12.60 16.60 17.86
C CYS A 47 -13.30 17.00 19.18
N GLU A 48 -13.16 18.25 19.60
CA GLU A 48 -13.79 18.77 20.83
C GLU A 48 -15.33 18.75 20.73
N LYS A 49 -15.87 19.06 19.54
CA LYS A 49 -17.32 18.98 19.31
C LYS A 49 -17.81 17.55 19.50
N PHE A 50 -17.21 16.57 18.78
CA PHE A 50 -17.63 15.15 18.88
C PHE A 50 -17.45 14.61 20.30
N LYS A 51 -16.37 14.97 21.01
CA LYS A 51 -16.16 14.58 22.40
C LYS A 51 -17.27 15.06 23.34
N LYS A 52 -17.87 16.23 23.07
CA LYS A 52 -19.00 16.72 23.86
C LYS A 52 -20.32 15.99 23.58
N GLU A 53 -20.43 15.37 22.41
CA GLU A 53 -21.64 14.70 21.93
C GLU A 53 -21.61 13.18 22.15
N ASP A 54 -20.42 12.57 22.41
CA ASP A 54 -20.25 11.12 22.56
C ASP A 54 -19.24 10.80 23.70
N ASP A 55 -19.75 10.28 24.81
CA ASP A 55 -18.97 9.94 26.01
C ASP A 55 -17.94 8.82 25.79
N ARG A 56 -18.07 8.05 24.70
CA ARG A 56 -17.08 7.03 24.32
C ARG A 56 -15.78 7.62 23.81
N ILE A 57 -15.73 8.94 23.55
CA ILE A 57 -14.59 9.61 22.93
C ILE A 57 -13.58 10.06 23.99
N ILE A 58 -12.35 9.61 23.84
CA ILE A 58 -11.17 10.07 24.56
C ILE A 58 -10.32 10.90 23.59
N LEU A 59 -9.99 12.15 23.96
CA LEU A 59 -9.18 13.05 23.16
C LEU A 59 -7.79 13.20 23.76
N ILE A 60 -6.76 12.89 22.97
CA ILE A 60 -5.35 13.16 23.25
C ILE A 60 -4.93 14.31 22.33
N ASN A 61 -4.44 15.40 22.90
CA ASN A 61 -3.86 16.52 22.16
C ASN A 61 -2.37 16.62 22.48
N LYS A 62 -1.52 16.62 21.45
CA LYS A 62 -0.07 16.60 21.60
C LYS A 62 0.62 17.39 20.49
N GLU A 63 1.89 17.71 20.67
CA GLU A 63 2.74 18.23 19.59
C GLU A 63 2.96 17.16 18.51
N ASN A 64 3.14 17.62 17.26
CA ASN A 64 3.32 16.72 16.13
C ASN A 64 4.60 15.88 16.28
N GLN A 65 4.42 14.56 16.26
CA GLN A 65 5.49 13.58 16.35
C GLN A 65 5.36 12.46 15.29
N GLY A 66 4.36 12.60 14.40
CA GLY A 66 4.14 11.70 13.29
C GLY A 66 3.21 10.52 13.59
N LEU A 67 2.74 9.89 12.50
CA LEU A 67 1.70 8.86 12.50
C LEU A 67 2.00 7.68 13.42
N VAL A 68 3.24 7.16 13.37
CA VAL A 68 3.64 6.00 14.18
C VAL A 68 3.50 6.29 15.67
N ARG A 69 3.96 7.46 16.11
CA ARG A 69 3.85 7.87 17.54
C ARG A 69 2.40 8.11 17.94
N ALA A 70 1.60 8.75 17.06
CA ALA A 70 0.19 8.97 17.33
C ALA A 70 -0.56 7.63 17.51
N ARG A 71 -0.31 6.63 16.66
CA ARG A 71 -0.87 5.27 16.80
C ARG A 71 -0.44 4.60 18.11
N LYS A 72 0.85 4.69 18.48
CA LYS A 72 1.37 4.13 19.75
C LYS A 72 0.78 4.81 20.97
N ASP A 73 0.65 6.13 20.96
CA ASP A 73 0.10 6.88 22.08
C ASP A 73 -1.39 6.53 22.27
N GLY A 74 -2.14 6.40 21.18
CA GLY A 74 -3.50 5.89 21.21
C GLY A 74 -3.58 4.46 21.77
N ALA A 75 -2.69 3.57 21.34
CA ALA A 75 -2.66 2.18 21.81
C ALA A 75 -2.31 2.07 23.31
N ARG A 76 -1.41 2.92 23.82
CA ARG A 76 -1.10 2.99 25.28
C ARG A 76 -2.30 3.45 26.09
N LYS A 77 -3.14 4.32 25.51
CA LYS A 77 -4.35 4.82 26.20
C LYS A 77 -5.51 3.83 26.14
N ALA A 78 -5.52 2.94 25.13
CA ALA A 78 -6.56 1.95 24.91
C ALA A 78 -6.75 1.01 26.09
N THR A 79 -8.02 0.72 26.43
CA THR A 79 -8.41 -0.21 27.51
C THR A 79 -9.17 -1.44 26.98
N GLY A 80 -9.63 -1.40 25.73
CA GLY A 80 -10.33 -2.51 25.07
C GLY A 80 -9.47 -3.76 24.92
N GLU A 81 -10.12 -4.89 24.81
CA GLU A 81 -9.45 -6.18 24.53
C GLU A 81 -8.83 -6.18 23.12
N TYR A 82 -9.52 -5.54 22.18
CA TYR A 82 -9.04 -5.35 20.83
C TYR A 82 -8.80 -3.88 20.53
N ILE A 83 -7.82 -3.62 19.67
CA ILE A 83 -7.58 -2.31 19.07
C ILE A 83 -7.73 -2.38 17.57
N THR A 84 -8.11 -1.27 16.98
CA THR A 84 -8.17 -1.04 15.54
C THR A 84 -7.81 0.41 15.24
N PHE A 85 -7.44 0.68 14.00
CA PHE A 85 -7.07 2.01 13.53
C PHE A 85 -8.02 2.46 12.43
N ILE A 86 -8.30 3.76 12.39
CA ILE A 86 -9.01 4.40 11.27
C ILE A 86 -8.27 5.69 10.95
N ASP A 87 -7.91 5.86 9.68
CA ASP A 87 -7.28 7.09 9.23
C ASP A 87 -8.35 8.21 9.13
N ALA A 88 -7.98 9.44 9.50
CA ALA A 88 -8.94 10.55 9.68
C ALA A 88 -9.61 11.03 8.38
N ASP A 89 -9.15 10.58 7.21
CA ASP A 89 -9.70 10.85 5.89
C ASP A 89 -10.62 9.73 5.36
N ASP A 90 -10.76 8.62 6.09
CA ASP A 90 -11.53 7.43 5.73
C ASP A 90 -12.82 7.29 6.57
N TRP A 91 -13.62 6.26 6.28
CA TRP A 91 -14.83 5.93 7.05
C TRP A 91 -15.15 4.44 6.99
N ILE A 92 -16.07 4.00 7.85
CA ILE A 92 -16.51 2.61 7.92
C ILE A 92 -18.04 2.47 7.86
N ASP A 93 -18.52 1.29 7.45
CA ASP A 93 -19.94 0.93 7.50
C ASP A 93 -20.45 0.91 8.95
N ALA A 94 -21.74 1.23 9.14
CA ALA A 94 -22.33 1.37 10.48
C ALA A 94 -22.35 0.05 11.29
N ASP A 95 -22.36 -1.09 10.63
CA ASP A 95 -22.43 -2.44 11.23
C ASP A 95 -21.08 -3.18 11.25
N THR A 96 -19.97 -2.44 11.02
CA THR A 96 -18.63 -3.01 10.86
C THR A 96 -18.26 -3.94 12.01
N TYR A 97 -18.32 -3.45 13.24
CA TYR A 97 -17.86 -4.23 14.40
C TYR A 97 -18.86 -5.29 14.86
N ASP A 98 -20.15 -5.13 14.59
CA ASP A 98 -21.14 -6.18 14.80
C ASP A 98 -20.88 -7.40 13.92
N ASN A 99 -20.52 -7.18 12.65
CA ASN A 99 -20.20 -8.26 11.71
C ASN A 99 -18.82 -8.91 11.99
N LEU A 100 -17.96 -8.26 12.75
CA LEU A 100 -16.62 -8.76 13.11
C LEU A 100 -16.54 -9.31 14.54
N ARG A 101 -17.64 -9.33 15.31
CA ARG A 101 -17.66 -9.59 16.76
C ARG A 101 -17.30 -11.01 17.22
N ASP A 102 -16.96 -11.94 16.33
CA ASP A 102 -16.46 -13.28 16.72
C ASP A 102 -14.99 -13.20 17.15
N PHE A 103 -14.76 -12.60 18.32
CA PHE A 103 -13.44 -12.25 18.87
C PHE A 103 -12.74 -13.47 19.49
N LYS A 104 -12.17 -14.35 18.65
CA LYS A 104 -11.43 -15.53 19.12
C LYS A 104 -9.96 -15.51 18.75
N SER A 105 -9.59 -14.65 17.79
CA SER A 105 -8.24 -14.63 17.22
C SER A 105 -7.40 -13.47 17.76
N ASP A 106 -6.10 -13.64 17.76
CA ASP A 106 -5.16 -12.56 18.07
C ASP A 106 -5.24 -11.43 17.05
N ILE A 107 -5.54 -11.79 15.78
CA ILE A 107 -5.73 -10.85 14.67
C ILE A 107 -6.98 -11.27 13.87
N ILE A 108 -7.84 -10.31 13.55
CA ILE A 108 -8.91 -10.46 12.56
C ILE A 108 -8.60 -9.52 11.41
N ALA A 109 -8.28 -10.07 10.24
CA ALA A 109 -7.96 -9.32 9.03
C ALA A 109 -9.15 -9.33 8.07
N TYR A 110 -9.61 -8.16 7.66
CA TYR A 110 -10.73 -7.99 6.74
C TYR A 110 -10.33 -7.11 5.53
N GLY A 111 -11.24 -6.93 4.60
CA GLY A 111 -10.98 -6.20 3.37
C GLY A 111 -11.33 -4.72 3.48
N LEU A 112 -11.07 -3.99 2.40
CA LEU A 112 -11.40 -2.57 2.25
C LEU A 112 -11.95 -2.27 0.86
N VAL A 113 -12.56 -1.09 0.72
CA VAL A 113 -13.04 -0.53 -0.54
C VAL A 113 -12.22 0.72 -0.84
N GLU A 114 -11.50 0.72 -1.96
CA GLU A 114 -10.85 1.93 -2.47
C GLU A 114 -11.88 2.82 -3.16
N GLU A 115 -12.02 4.06 -2.69
CA GLU A 115 -13.00 5.05 -3.16
C GLU A 115 -12.36 6.11 -4.05
N TYR A 116 -12.63 6.05 -5.36
CA TYR A 116 -12.10 6.98 -6.36
C TYR A 116 -13.08 8.12 -6.72
N GLY A 117 -14.18 8.26 -6.00
CA GLY A 117 -15.25 9.21 -6.27
C GLY A 117 -16.23 8.77 -7.37
N TYR A 118 -15.76 8.26 -8.48
CA TYR A 118 -16.56 7.73 -9.60
C TYR A 118 -16.51 6.21 -9.74
N LYS A 119 -15.63 5.54 -9.01
CA LYS A 119 -15.40 4.09 -9.05
C LYS A 119 -15.00 3.59 -7.69
N ILE A 120 -15.49 2.43 -7.35
CA ILE A 120 -15.06 1.67 -6.17
C ILE A 120 -14.29 0.42 -6.60
N ASN A 121 -13.33 0.02 -5.78
CA ASN A 121 -12.55 -1.18 -6.01
C ASN A 121 -12.37 -1.95 -4.69
N LYS A 122 -12.98 -3.14 -4.59
CA LYS A 122 -12.85 -3.99 -3.39
C LYS A 122 -11.48 -4.65 -3.36
N LYS A 123 -10.85 -4.63 -2.20
CA LYS A 123 -9.58 -5.30 -1.89
C LYS A 123 -9.80 -6.27 -0.74
N THR A 124 -9.46 -7.52 -0.97
CA THR A 124 -9.54 -8.59 0.02
C THR A 124 -8.18 -9.27 0.18
N ASN A 125 -7.99 -9.94 1.31
CA ASN A 125 -6.87 -10.85 1.47
C ASN A 125 -6.98 -12.01 0.47
N LYS A 126 -5.87 -12.61 0.05
CA LYS A 126 -5.84 -13.70 -0.94
C LYS A 126 -6.13 -15.08 -0.36
N PHE A 127 -6.17 -15.18 0.93
CA PHE A 127 -6.50 -16.42 1.65
C PHE A 127 -8.02 -16.57 1.80
N LYS A 128 -8.48 -17.80 1.91
CA LYS A 128 -9.90 -18.09 2.16
C LYS A 128 -10.33 -17.55 3.53
N ASP A 129 -11.60 -17.18 3.63
CA ASP A 129 -12.21 -16.84 4.91
C ASP A 129 -12.10 -18.05 5.85
N GLY A 130 -11.69 -17.78 7.09
CA GLY A 130 -11.52 -18.84 8.07
C GLY A 130 -10.68 -18.44 9.27
N PHE A 131 -10.58 -19.40 10.19
CA PHE A 131 -9.73 -19.34 11.37
C PHE A 131 -8.47 -20.16 11.13
N TYR A 132 -7.32 -19.59 11.44
CA TYR A 132 -5.99 -20.17 11.23
C TYR A 132 -5.23 -20.18 12.55
N GLU A 133 -4.81 -21.36 12.98
CA GLU A 133 -3.94 -21.57 14.12
C GLU A 133 -2.45 -21.44 13.73
N LYS A 134 -1.58 -21.37 14.71
CA LYS A 134 -0.13 -21.12 14.56
C LYS A 134 0.54 -21.93 13.47
N ASP A 135 0.28 -23.25 13.41
CA ASP A 135 0.89 -24.11 12.41
C ASP A 135 0.48 -23.72 10.99
N LYS A 136 -0.82 -23.43 10.80
CA LYS A 136 -1.33 -22.96 9.50
C LYS A 136 -0.82 -21.54 9.16
N ILE A 137 -0.71 -20.66 10.16
CA ILE A 137 -0.09 -19.34 9.97
C ILE A 137 1.35 -19.53 9.49
N SER A 138 2.14 -20.39 10.16
CA SER A 138 3.56 -20.61 9.83
C SER A 138 3.77 -21.28 8.49
N ASP A 139 2.97 -22.30 8.15
CA ASP A 139 3.21 -23.15 6.99
C ASP A 139 2.49 -22.72 5.73
N TYR A 140 1.37 -22.01 5.86
CA TYR A 140 0.52 -21.62 4.74
C TYR A 140 0.40 -20.09 4.53
N ILE A 141 0.26 -19.31 5.60
CA ILE A 141 0.10 -17.85 5.49
C ILE A 141 1.46 -17.14 5.28
N ILE A 142 2.40 -17.34 6.20
CA ILE A 142 3.69 -16.64 6.20
C ILE A 142 4.46 -16.78 4.88
N PRO A 143 4.53 -17.97 4.23
CA PRO A 143 5.28 -18.11 2.98
C PRO A 143 4.83 -17.24 1.81
N GLN A 144 3.63 -16.64 1.88
CA GLN A 144 3.06 -15.84 0.80
C GLN A 144 2.25 -14.62 1.30
N MET A 145 2.42 -14.22 2.57
CA MET A 145 1.62 -13.15 3.16
C MET A 145 1.92 -11.75 2.63
N LEU A 146 3.19 -11.46 2.35
CA LEU A 146 3.63 -10.17 1.83
C LEU A 146 3.45 -10.08 0.31
N CYS A 147 3.90 -11.11 -0.41
CA CYS A 147 3.70 -11.23 -1.85
C CYS A 147 3.21 -12.63 -2.17
N ALA A 148 1.97 -12.74 -2.67
CA ALA A 148 1.44 -13.96 -3.26
C ALA A 148 2.11 -14.25 -4.63
N ASP A 149 1.64 -15.24 -5.37
CA ASP A 149 2.25 -15.73 -6.61
C ASP A 149 2.51 -14.66 -7.67
N ASN A 150 1.65 -13.64 -7.74
CA ASN A 150 1.83 -12.50 -8.64
C ASN A 150 2.67 -11.40 -7.99
N PHE A 151 3.54 -10.81 -8.77
CA PHE A 151 4.41 -9.72 -8.35
C PHE A 151 3.62 -8.49 -7.98
N PHE A 152 3.02 -8.06 -7.15
CA PHE A 152 2.17 -6.93 -6.71
C PHE A 152 0.84 -7.32 -6.08
N GLU A 153 0.61 -8.57 -5.81
CA GLU A 153 -0.52 -8.97 -5.02
C GLU A 153 -0.06 -9.26 -3.59
N PHE A 154 -0.59 -8.51 -2.64
CA PHE A 154 -0.41 -8.85 -1.23
C PHE A 154 -1.21 -10.12 -0.91
N GLY A 155 -0.62 -11.06 -0.22
CA GLY A 155 -1.33 -12.20 0.34
C GLY A 155 -2.26 -11.75 1.45
N LEU A 156 -1.73 -11.05 2.45
CA LEU A 156 -2.48 -10.29 3.44
C LEU A 156 -2.33 -8.79 3.14
N LEU A 157 -3.43 -8.05 3.14
CA LEU A 157 -3.38 -6.59 3.01
C LEU A 157 -2.56 -5.99 4.17
N PRO A 158 -1.54 -5.18 3.90
CA PRO A 158 -0.66 -4.67 4.95
C PRO A 158 -1.29 -3.59 5.83
N ASN A 159 -2.38 -2.97 5.37
CA ASN A 159 -3.01 -1.83 6.04
C ASN A 159 -3.45 -2.19 7.46
N LEU A 160 -3.00 -1.44 8.47
CA LEU A 160 -3.43 -1.61 9.86
C LEU A 160 -4.92 -1.29 10.06
N VAL A 161 -5.45 -0.41 9.25
CA VAL A 161 -6.82 0.10 9.33
C VAL A 161 -7.91 -0.96 9.12
N CYS A 162 -7.64 -2.05 8.43
CA CYS A 162 -8.59 -3.15 8.24
C CYS A 162 -8.23 -4.38 9.10
N LYS A 163 -7.92 -4.13 10.37
CA LYS A 163 -7.54 -5.15 11.35
C LYS A 163 -8.21 -4.89 12.70
N LEU A 164 -8.64 -5.96 13.36
CA LEU A 164 -8.83 -5.99 14.80
C LEU A 164 -7.69 -6.81 15.40
N ILE A 165 -6.97 -6.23 16.36
CA ILE A 165 -5.74 -6.82 16.91
C ILE A 165 -5.91 -6.90 18.42
N LYS A 166 -5.62 -8.04 19.05
CA LYS A 166 -5.55 -8.10 20.50
C LYS A 166 -4.60 -7.05 21.03
N ARG A 167 -5.09 -6.22 21.95
CA ARG A 167 -4.32 -5.10 22.52
C ARG A 167 -2.99 -5.56 23.12
N THR A 168 -2.98 -6.68 23.83
CA THR A 168 -1.75 -7.23 24.41
C THR A 168 -0.69 -7.55 23.38
N LEU A 169 -1.09 -8.18 22.25
CA LEU A 169 -0.18 -8.46 21.15
C LEU A 169 0.37 -7.18 20.51
N PHE A 170 -0.49 -6.18 20.29
CA PHE A 170 -0.05 -4.91 19.69
C PHE A 170 0.94 -4.17 20.62
N LEU A 171 0.63 -4.08 21.92
CA LEU A 171 1.48 -3.40 22.91
C LEU A 171 2.85 -4.08 23.03
N GLU A 172 2.91 -5.40 22.94
CA GLU A 172 4.18 -6.16 22.95
C GLU A 172 5.03 -5.81 21.72
N MET A 173 4.43 -5.75 20.54
CA MET A 173 5.17 -5.61 19.28
C MET A 173 5.44 -4.15 18.87
N MET A 174 4.65 -3.19 19.39
CA MET A 174 4.75 -1.81 18.90
C MET A 174 6.11 -1.16 19.21
N GLU A 175 6.82 -1.60 20.25
CA GLU A 175 8.11 -1.03 20.62
C GLU A 175 9.24 -1.47 19.67
N GLU A 176 9.04 -2.57 18.92
CA GLU A 176 9.99 -3.03 17.90
C GLU A 176 9.94 -2.17 16.62
N VAL A 177 8.83 -1.44 16.39
CA VAL A 177 8.70 -0.56 15.22
C VAL A 177 9.32 0.80 15.50
N SER A 178 10.24 1.24 14.65
CA SER A 178 10.90 2.55 14.79
C SER A 178 9.89 3.69 14.63
N ASN A 179 10.01 4.71 15.49
CA ASN A 179 9.18 5.91 15.41
C ASN A 179 9.48 6.78 14.17
N ASP A 180 10.66 6.59 13.55
CA ASP A 180 11.14 7.39 12.43
C ASP A 180 10.85 6.73 11.08
N VAL A 181 10.00 5.67 11.06
CA VAL A 181 9.54 5.06 9.80
C VAL A 181 8.61 6.02 9.10
N SER A 182 9.01 6.46 7.91
CA SER A 182 8.23 7.37 7.06
C SER A 182 7.52 6.65 5.90
N VAL A 183 7.79 5.36 5.71
CA VAL A 183 7.29 4.53 4.62
C VAL A 183 7.12 3.11 5.06
N GLY A 184 5.94 2.53 4.78
CA GLY A 184 5.69 1.13 5.04
C GLY A 184 5.58 0.80 6.52
N GLU A 185 5.21 1.77 7.35
CA GLU A 185 4.95 1.58 8.78
C GLU A 185 3.88 0.52 9.01
N ASP A 186 2.82 0.50 8.20
CA ASP A 186 1.77 -0.52 8.23
C ASP A 186 2.34 -1.93 7.97
N VAL A 187 3.24 -2.03 6.99
CA VAL A 187 3.93 -3.29 6.65
C VAL A 187 4.77 -3.77 7.81
N ASP A 188 5.56 -2.86 8.41
CA ASP A 188 6.43 -3.20 9.54
C ASP A 188 5.60 -3.62 10.77
N PHE A 189 4.58 -2.86 11.14
CA PHE A 189 3.68 -3.25 12.23
C PHE A 189 2.99 -4.59 11.97
N PHE A 190 2.30 -4.69 10.84
CA PHE A 190 1.38 -5.80 10.60
C PHE A 190 2.09 -7.14 10.47
N TYR A 191 3.18 -7.21 9.72
CA TYR A 191 3.83 -8.50 9.55
C TYR A 191 4.58 -8.97 10.80
N ARG A 192 5.10 -8.06 11.65
CA ARG A 192 5.58 -8.43 12.98
C ARG A 192 4.49 -9.06 13.83
N LEU A 193 3.29 -8.46 13.82
CA LEU A 193 2.13 -9.02 14.53
C LEU A 193 1.77 -10.42 14.00
N VAL A 194 1.78 -10.64 12.68
CA VAL A 194 1.49 -11.96 12.09
C VAL A 194 2.54 -13.01 12.48
N PHE A 195 3.83 -12.66 12.50
CA PHE A 195 4.87 -13.57 12.96
C PHE A 195 4.68 -14.00 14.40
N LYS A 196 4.17 -13.12 15.27
CA LYS A 196 3.97 -13.36 16.69
C LYS A 196 2.64 -14.02 17.02
N ALA A 197 1.58 -13.76 16.22
CA ALA A 197 0.23 -14.25 16.47
C ALA A 197 0.15 -15.77 16.57
N GLU A 198 -0.65 -16.28 17.50
CA GLU A 198 -0.99 -17.69 17.63
C GLU A 198 -2.24 -18.05 16.80
N THR A 199 -3.11 -17.06 16.58
CA THR A 199 -4.37 -17.23 15.85
C THR A 199 -4.66 -16.04 14.93
N LEU A 200 -5.19 -16.33 13.72
CA LEU A 200 -5.57 -15.34 12.71
C LEU A 200 -6.93 -15.72 12.12
N THR A 201 -7.86 -14.77 12.11
CA THR A 201 -9.11 -14.89 11.32
C THR A 201 -9.03 -14.01 10.09
N ILE A 202 -9.42 -14.55 8.94
CA ILE A 202 -9.50 -13.81 7.67
C ILE A 202 -10.97 -13.73 7.23
N ARG A 203 -11.40 -12.54 6.82
CA ARG A 203 -12.74 -12.24 6.29
C ARG A 203 -12.64 -11.48 4.98
N SER A 204 -13.42 -11.87 3.99
CA SER A 204 -13.57 -11.13 2.72
C SER A 204 -14.53 -9.94 2.82
N TYR A 205 -15.11 -9.70 3.99
CA TYR A 205 -15.95 -8.54 4.29
C TYR A 205 -15.13 -7.24 4.17
N CYS A 206 -15.67 -6.22 3.48
CA CYS A 206 -14.97 -4.98 3.14
C CYS A 206 -15.73 -3.75 3.66
N PRO A 207 -15.79 -3.52 4.97
CA PRO A 207 -16.55 -2.41 5.55
C PRO A 207 -15.76 -1.11 5.65
N TYR A 208 -14.48 -1.12 5.37
CA TYR A 208 -13.58 0.02 5.45
C TYR A 208 -13.49 0.72 4.10
N HIS A 209 -13.80 2.00 4.05
CA HIS A 209 -13.75 2.83 2.85
C HIS A 209 -12.49 3.69 2.85
N TYR A 210 -11.55 3.30 2.01
CA TYR A 210 -10.27 3.97 1.82
C TYR A 210 -10.37 5.04 0.74
N ARG A 211 -10.32 6.30 1.13
CA ARG A 211 -10.45 7.45 0.22
C ARG A 211 -9.21 7.64 -0.64
N GLN A 212 -9.40 7.72 -1.94
CA GLN A 212 -8.35 8.05 -2.89
C GLN A 212 -8.40 9.54 -3.25
N HIS A 213 -7.40 10.31 -2.83
CA HIS A 213 -7.29 11.74 -3.14
C HIS A 213 -5.86 12.14 -3.53
N SER A 214 -5.70 13.35 -4.08
CA SER A 214 -4.41 13.84 -4.61
C SER A 214 -3.34 14.09 -3.55
N GLU A 215 -3.74 14.33 -2.31
CA GLU A 215 -2.86 14.69 -1.18
C GLU A 215 -2.38 13.47 -0.37
N SER A 216 -2.80 12.26 -0.75
CA SER A 216 -2.40 11.02 -0.07
C SER A 216 -0.88 10.89 0.08
N MET A 217 -0.42 10.49 1.27
CA MET A 217 0.99 10.23 1.59
C MET A 217 1.64 9.24 0.60
N MET A 218 0.85 8.31 0.05
CA MET A 218 1.30 7.35 -0.96
C MET A 218 1.89 8.00 -2.22
N ARG A 219 1.61 9.28 -2.51
CA ARG A 219 2.12 9.99 -3.69
C ARG A 219 3.41 10.77 -3.46
N LYS A 220 3.86 10.91 -2.22
CA LYS A 220 5.10 11.64 -1.90
C LYS A 220 6.31 10.83 -2.37
N LYS A 221 7.31 11.54 -2.93
CA LYS A 221 8.63 10.95 -3.19
C LYS A 221 9.29 10.60 -1.86
N ILE A 222 10.00 9.49 -1.85
CA ILE A 222 10.69 8.98 -0.69
C ILE A 222 12.17 8.87 -1.02
N ASP A 223 13.04 9.15 -0.06
CA ASP A 223 14.45 8.94 -0.24
C ASP A 223 14.81 7.44 -0.16
N ILE A 224 15.94 7.08 -0.72
CA ILE A 224 16.39 5.70 -0.78
C ILE A 224 16.76 5.14 0.59
N GLU A 225 17.28 5.98 1.48
CA GLU A 225 17.71 5.54 2.81
C GLU A 225 16.50 5.12 3.66
N SER A 226 15.36 5.80 3.52
CA SER A 226 14.10 5.38 4.17
C SER A 226 13.64 4.00 3.68
N ILE A 227 13.75 3.70 2.37
CA ILE A 227 13.40 2.38 1.82
C ILE A 227 14.39 1.31 2.30
N LYS A 228 15.68 1.65 2.35
CA LYS A 228 16.74 0.77 2.85
C LYS A 228 16.56 0.46 4.34
N LYS A 229 16.20 1.47 5.14
CA LYS A 229 15.90 1.28 6.56
C LYS A 229 14.72 0.32 6.73
N LEU A 230 13.61 0.53 6.01
CA LEU A 230 12.47 -0.39 6.03
C LEU A 230 12.87 -1.81 5.67
N TYR A 231 13.72 -2.00 4.66
CA TYR A 231 14.23 -3.32 4.27
C TYR A 231 15.00 -3.99 5.41
N ILE A 232 15.91 -3.25 6.06
CA ILE A 232 16.71 -3.76 7.19
C ILE A 232 15.80 -4.10 8.37
N ASP A 233 14.86 -3.22 8.72
CA ASP A 233 13.94 -3.42 9.84
C ASP A 233 13.09 -4.70 9.63
N LEU A 234 12.61 -4.94 8.40
CA LEU A 234 11.85 -6.13 8.05
C LEU A 234 12.72 -7.42 7.96
N LEU A 235 13.98 -7.30 7.56
CA LEU A 235 14.93 -8.44 7.56
C LEU A 235 15.27 -8.93 8.98
N THR A 236 15.24 -8.02 9.94
CA THR A 236 15.63 -8.28 11.34
C THR A 236 14.49 -8.75 12.22
N ILE A 237 13.28 -8.97 11.66
CA ILE A 237 12.15 -9.52 12.42
C ILE A 237 12.55 -10.86 13.06
N ASN A 238 12.41 -10.91 14.39
CA ASN A 238 12.73 -12.10 15.17
C ASN A 238 11.69 -13.22 14.98
N GLY A 239 12.12 -14.47 15.07
CA GLY A 239 11.22 -15.64 15.02
C GLY A 239 10.85 -16.14 13.61
N VAL A 240 11.42 -15.59 12.56
CA VAL A 240 11.18 -16.03 11.17
C VAL A 240 11.81 -17.41 10.93
N LYS A 241 11.01 -18.48 10.99
CA LYS A 241 11.47 -19.87 10.77
C LYS A 241 11.93 -20.14 9.33
N LYS A 242 11.29 -19.49 8.33
CA LYS A 242 11.59 -19.66 6.89
C LYS A 242 12.23 -18.39 6.33
N LYS A 243 13.41 -18.06 6.82
CA LYS A 243 14.10 -16.80 6.50
C LYS A 243 14.28 -16.58 5.00
N THR A 244 14.63 -17.63 4.25
CA THR A 244 14.84 -17.53 2.79
C THR A 244 13.56 -17.18 2.03
N GLU A 245 12.40 -17.75 2.38
CA GLU A 245 11.11 -17.41 1.76
C GLU A 245 10.68 -16.00 2.12
N TRP A 246 10.92 -15.56 3.35
CA TRP A 246 10.65 -14.20 3.79
C TRP A 246 11.51 -13.18 3.02
N GLU A 247 12.81 -13.42 2.90
CA GLU A 247 13.73 -12.58 2.14
C GLU A 247 13.31 -12.44 0.66
N LYS A 248 12.86 -13.54 0.03
CA LYS A 248 12.31 -13.50 -1.33
C LYS A 248 11.08 -12.60 -1.46
N GLN A 249 10.12 -12.73 -0.55
CA GLN A 249 8.93 -11.87 -0.53
C GLN A 249 9.32 -10.42 -0.31
N LEU A 250 10.23 -10.17 0.63
CA LEU A 250 10.71 -8.85 0.98
C LEU A 250 11.43 -8.18 -0.21
N ASN A 251 12.28 -8.90 -0.92
CA ASN A 251 12.93 -8.39 -2.13
C ASN A 251 11.90 -7.98 -3.20
N LYS A 252 10.85 -8.79 -3.41
CA LYS A 252 9.74 -8.43 -4.31
C LYS A 252 9.02 -7.15 -3.85
N TYR A 253 8.71 -7.06 -2.56
CA TYR A 253 8.03 -5.89 -1.99
C TYR A 253 8.88 -4.63 -2.11
N ILE A 254 10.16 -4.69 -1.74
CA ILE A 254 11.07 -3.54 -1.86
C ILE A 254 11.25 -3.12 -3.32
N MET A 255 11.36 -4.06 -4.24
CA MET A 255 11.36 -3.76 -5.67
C MET A 255 10.08 -3.04 -6.09
N PHE A 256 8.92 -3.47 -5.61
CA PHE A 256 7.64 -2.79 -5.84
C PHE A 256 7.63 -1.35 -5.29
N VAL A 257 8.09 -1.15 -4.06
CA VAL A 257 8.21 0.18 -3.47
C VAL A 257 9.16 1.07 -4.29
N MET A 258 10.29 0.52 -4.72
CA MET A 258 11.25 1.22 -5.58
C MET A 258 10.63 1.62 -6.93
N LEU A 259 9.91 0.71 -7.59
CA LEU A 259 9.21 1.00 -8.85
C LEU A 259 8.19 2.13 -8.71
N LEU A 260 7.48 2.18 -7.59
CA LEU A 260 6.48 3.22 -7.32
C LEU A 260 7.08 4.56 -6.89
N LYS A 261 8.13 4.53 -6.08
CA LYS A 261 8.66 5.72 -5.40
C LYS A 261 9.95 6.26 -6.01
N ARG A 262 10.78 5.38 -6.54
CA ARG A 262 12.09 5.69 -7.10
C ARG A 262 12.34 4.93 -8.42
N PRO A 263 11.44 5.08 -9.42
CA PRO A 263 11.62 4.42 -10.72
C PRO A 263 12.96 4.79 -11.38
N ASP A 264 13.48 5.99 -11.09
CA ASP A 264 14.80 6.46 -11.55
C ASP A 264 15.96 5.55 -11.13
N LYS A 265 15.82 4.80 -10.04
CA LYS A 265 16.85 3.88 -9.54
C LYS A 265 16.70 2.45 -10.07
N VAL A 266 15.48 2.06 -10.37
CA VAL A 266 15.19 0.69 -10.86
C VAL A 266 15.56 0.52 -12.32
N VAL A 267 15.39 1.55 -13.14
CA VAL A 267 15.66 1.47 -14.60
C VAL A 267 17.11 1.09 -14.88
N ASN A 268 18.06 1.50 -14.05
CA ASN A 268 19.47 1.11 -14.19
C ASN A 268 19.73 -0.38 -13.93
N LEU A 269 18.81 -1.08 -13.28
CA LEU A 269 18.89 -2.52 -13.02
C LEU A 269 18.32 -3.35 -14.19
N ILE A 270 17.66 -2.71 -15.16
CA ILE A 270 17.04 -3.38 -16.30
C ILE A 270 18.02 -3.37 -17.47
N LYS A 271 18.73 -4.50 -17.65
CA LYS A 271 19.79 -4.64 -18.68
C LYS A 271 19.29 -4.29 -20.08
N GLU A 272 18.07 -4.75 -20.44
CA GLU A 272 17.47 -4.54 -21.74
C GLU A 272 17.27 -3.06 -22.08
N ILE A 273 17.09 -2.21 -21.05
CA ILE A 273 16.91 -0.76 -21.25
C ILE A 273 18.27 -0.05 -21.50
N GLY A 274 19.34 -0.54 -20.90
CA GLY A 274 20.69 0.05 -21.05
C GLY A 274 21.26 -0.03 -22.46
N GLU A 275 20.82 -0.99 -23.27
CA GLU A 275 21.27 -1.25 -24.65
C GLU A 275 20.39 -0.65 -25.72
N ILE A 276 19.27 -0.01 -25.34
CA ILE A 276 18.29 0.53 -26.29
C ILE A 276 18.86 1.75 -27.04
N ASN A 277 18.62 1.78 -28.34
CA ASN A 277 18.95 2.89 -29.21
C ASN A 277 17.84 3.14 -30.26
N GLY A 278 17.93 4.24 -31.00
CA GLY A 278 17.00 4.53 -32.10
C GLY A 278 15.68 5.17 -31.65
N SER A 279 14.58 4.78 -32.29
CA SER A 279 13.23 5.25 -32.02
C SER A 279 12.52 4.32 -31.02
N VAL A 280 12.07 4.85 -29.91
CA VAL A 280 11.51 4.06 -28.81
C VAL A 280 10.11 4.55 -28.45
N VAL A 281 9.18 3.62 -28.27
CA VAL A 281 7.86 3.87 -27.70
C VAL A 281 7.77 3.19 -26.35
N ILE A 282 7.30 3.90 -25.34
CA ILE A 282 6.93 3.37 -24.03
C ILE A 282 5.43 3.19 -24.01
N TYR A 283 4.95 1.98 -23.78
CA TYR A 283 3.54 1.66 -23.63
C TYR A 283 3.17 1.56 -22.13
N GLY A 284 2.35 2.50 -21.66
CA GLY A 284 1.93 2.67 -20.29
C GLY A 284 2.52 3.95 -19.67
N ALA A 285 1.66 4.93 -19.38
CA ALA A 285 2.04 6.24 -18.84
C ALA A 285 1.82 6.36 -17.33
N GLY A 286 1.85 5.24 -16.60
CA GLY A 286 1.88 5.22 -15.15
C GLY A 286 3.20 5.76 -14.58
N VAL A 287 3.34 5.77 -13.25
CA VAL A 287 4.54 6.28 -12.55
C VAL A 287 5.82 5.64 -13.09
N PHE A 288 5.80 4.32 -13.26
CA PHE A 288 6.95 3.57 -13.77
C PHE A 288 7.28 3.92 -15.23
N GLY A 289 6.28 3.96 -16.12
CA GLY A 289 6.50 4.34 -17.52
C GLY A 289 7.04 5.76 -17.69
N LYS A 290 6.53 6.72 -16.92
CA LYS A 290 7.06 8.09 -16.87
C LYS A 290 8.50 8.13 -16.33
N GLY A 291 8.82 7.27 -15.35
CA GLY A 291 10.17 7.11 -14.83
C GLY A 291 11.17 6.67 -15.90
N ILE A 292 10.81 5.60 -16.66
CA ILE A 292 11.60 5.12 -17.81
C ILE A 292 11.72 6.20 -18.88
N TYR A 293 10.62 6.89 -19.22
CA TYR A 293 10.64 7.98 -20.21
C TYR A 293 11.66 9.07 -19.84
N ASN A 294 11.62 9.56 -18.60
CA ASN A 294 12.51 10.62 -18.12
C ASN A 294 13.99 10.20 -18.16
N GLN A 295 14.28 8.94 -17.91
CA GLN A 295 15.63 8.42 -17.96
C GLN A 295 16.11 8.21 -19.40
N LEU A 296 15.30 7.60 -20.27
CA LEU A 296 15.65 7.42 -21.68
C LEU A 296 15.79 8.74 -22.42
N LYS A 297 15.06 9.78 -22.01
CA LYS A 297 15.21 11.16 -22.55
C LYS A 297 16.64 11.71 -22.40
N GLN A 298 17.38 11.24 -21.39
CA GLN A 298 18.78 11.65 -21.16
C GLN A 298 19.79 10.79 -21.93
N ASN A 299 19.34 9.67 -22.52
CA ASN A 299 20.21 8.77 -23.27
C ASN A 299 20.44 9.27 -24.70
N LYS A 300 21.67 9.70 -25.01
CA LYS A 300 22.07 10.23 -26.33
C LYS A 300 21.90 9.24 -27.50
N LYS A 301 21.77 7.94 -27.22
CA LYS A 301 21.52 6.90 -28.24
C LYS A 301 20.07 6.87 -28.72
N ILE A 302 19.14 7.49 -27.99
CA ILE A 302 17.71 7.55 -28.34
C ILE A 302 17.49 8.72 -29.29
N LYS A 303 17.04 8.41 -30.50
CA LYS A 303 16.77 9.41 -31.56
C LYS A 303 15.39 10.03 -31.44
N LYS A 304 14.39 9.20 -31.12
CA LYS A 304 12.99 9.60 -30.90
C LYS A 304 12.41 8.82 -29.73
N LEU A 305 11.70 9.50 -28.85
CA LEU A 305 11.10 8.90 -27.65
C LEU A 305 9.65 9.33 -27.53
N PHE A 306 8.74 8.35 -27.46
CA PHE A 306 7.31 8.56 -27.29
C PHE A 306 6.81 7.77 -26.09
N ILE A 307 5.72 8.23 -25.52
CA ILE A 307 4.97 7.50 -24.49
C ILE A 307 3.50 7.44 -24.90
N VAL A 308 2.92 6.26 -24.86
CA VAL A 308 1.52 6.02 -25.24
C VAL A 308 0.76 5.35 -24.11
N ASP A 309 -0.54 5.63 -24.00
CA ASP A 309 -1.42 5.00 -23.02
C ASP A 309 -2.88 4.99 -23.53
N LYS A 310 -3.65 3.93 -23.23
CA LYS A 310 -5.09 3.89 -23.52
C LYS A 310 -5.87 5.04 -22.89
N GLN A 311 -5.41 5.54 -21.75
CA GLN A 311 -6.01 6.67 -21.02
C GLN A 311 -5.39 8.02 -21.39
N TRP A 312 -4.71 8.14 -22.52
CA TRP A 312 -3.96 9.30 -22.94
C TRP A 312 -4.70 10.63 -22.79
N LYS A 313 -6.01 10.68 -23.09
CA LYS A 313 -6.85 11.89 -22.95
C LYS A 313 -6.90 12.42 -21.51
N ASN A 314 -6.89 11.51 -20.52
CA ASN A 314 -6.96 11.86 -19.10
C ASN A 314 -5.57 12.16 -18.51
N LEU A 315 -4.51 11.60 -19.09
CA LEU A 315 -3.13 11.69 -18.61
C LEU A 315 -2.34 12.83 -19.21
N SER A 316 -2.82 13.45 -20.29
CA SER A 316 -2.12 14.53 -21.03
C SER A 316 -2.06 15.89 -20.30
N LYS A 317 -2.49 15.95 -19.04
CA LYS A 317 -2.47 17.19 -18.23
C LYS A 317 -1.13 17.49 -17.56
N GLU A 318 -0.13 16.62 -17.74
CA GLU A 318 1.20 16.75 -17.15
C GLU A 318 2.22 17.17 -18.25
N ASN A 319 3.43 17.58 -17.84
CA ASN A 319 4.50 18.07 -18.73
C ASN A 319 5.07 17.04 -19.72
N ILE A 320 4.45 15.89 -19.88
CA ILE A 320 4.82 14.84 -20.82
C ILE A 320 3.66 14.63 -21.79
N LEU A 321 3.93 14.78 -23.08
CA LEU A 321 2.95 14.47 -24.11
C LEU A 321 2.73 12.96 -24.16
N ILE A 322 1.50 12.52 -23.86
CA ILE A 322 1.09 11.12 -23.93
C ILE A 322 0.19 10.95 -25.12
N ASP A 323 0.57 10.06 -26.02
CA ASP A 323 -0.12 9.82 -27.28
C ASP A 323 -1.09 8.62 -27.21
N ASN A 324 -1.99 8.55 -28.20
CA ASN A 324 -2.84 7.38 -28.44
C ASN A 324 -1.96 6.18 -28.91
N PRO A 325 -2.14 4.97 -28.35
CA PRO A 325 -1.43 3.78 -28.78
C PRO A 325 -1.51 3.48 -30.30
N GLU A 326 -2.58 3.87 -30.97
CA GLU A 326 -2.74 3.69 -32.42
C GLU A 326 -1.65 4.38 -33.26
N ARG A 327 -1.01 5.43 -32.72
CA ARG A 327 0.11 6.10 -33.39
C ARG A 327 1.38 5.26 -33.51
N ILE A 328 1.46 4.13 -32.85
CA ILE A 328 2.64 3.23 -32.91
C ILE A 328 2.91 2.80 -34.36
N THR A 329 1.88 2.55 -35.13
CA THR A 329 2.01 2.18 -36.58
C THR A 329 2.66 3.30 -37.41
N ASP A 330 2.26 4.55 -37.17
CA ASP A 330 2.82 5.72 -37.86
C ASP A 330 4.26 6.02 -37.42
N ILE A 331 4.55 5.81 -36.12
CA ILE A 331 5.88 6.01 -35.53
C ILE A 331 6.86 4.97 -36.04
N ASN A 332 6.41 3.74 -36.28
CA ASN A 332 7.21 2.56 -36.65
C ASN A 332 8.52 2.48 -35.83
N PRO A 333 8.43 2.25 -34.52
CA PRO A 333 9.59 2.32 -33.62
C PRO A 333 10.56 1.15 -33.83
N ASP A 334 11.83 1.37 -33.45
CA ASP A 334 12.82 0.30 -33.35
C ASP A 334 12.53 -0.62 -32.14
N LYS A 335 12.03 -0.05 -31.05
CA LYS A 335 11.63 -0.81 -29.85
C LYS A 335 10.38 -0.24 -29.20
N VAL A 336 9.55 -1.14 -28.64
CA VAL A 336 8.39 -0.82 -27.79
C VAL A 336 8.60 -1.46 -26.42
N ILE A 337 8.63 -0.64 -25.36
CA ILE A 337 8.80 -1.09 -23.97
C ILE A 337 7.43 -1.11 -23.30
N ILE A 338 6.96 -2.27 -22.88
CA ILE A 338 5.73 -2.40 -22.09
C ILE A 338 6.08 -2.18 -20.61
N THR A 339 5.50 -1.14 -19.99
CA THR A 339 5.76 -0.75 -18.60
C THR A 339 4.58 -1.06 -17.68
N ILE A 340 3.72 -1.98 -18.09
CA ILE A 340 2.57 -2.44 -17.34
C ILE A 340 2.99 -3.59 -16.45
N LEU A 341 2.72 -3.47 -15.15
CA LEU A 341 3.19 -4.38 -14.13
C LEU A 341 2.29 -5.62 -13.96
N ASP A 342 0.97 -5.50 -14.24
CA ASP A 342 0.06 -6.65 -14.25
C ASP A 342 0.37 -7.55 -15.45
N GLU A 343 0.73 -8.78 -15.16
CA GLU A 343 1.17 -9.75 -16.16
C GLU A 343 0.11 -10.06 -17.20
N ARG A 344 -1.16 -10.17 -16.79
CA ARG A 344 -2.30 -10.43 -17.70
C ARG A 344 -2.51 -9.26 -18.64
N VAL A 345 -2.44 -8.03 -18.11
CA VAL A 345 -2.57 -6.82 -18.92
C VAL A 345 -1.35 -6.66 -19.84
N CYS A 346 -0.15 -6.96 -19.35
CA CYS A 346 1.07 -6.94 -20.16
C CYS A 346 0.99 -7.91 -21.35
N ASN A 347 0.52 -9.14 -21.12
CA ASN A 347 0.31 -10.13 -22.18
C ASN A 347 -0.74 -9.65 -23.19
N TYR A 348 -1.87 -9.11 -22.72
CA TYR A 348 -2.89 -8.53 -23.58
C TYR A 348 -2.32 -7.40 -24.47
N VAL A 349 -1.51 -6.51 -23.89
CA VAL A 349 -0.89 -5.41 -24.66
C VAL A 349 0.12 -5.94 -25.66
N LYS A 350 0.89 -6.97 -25.31
CA LYS A 350 1.80 -7.63 -26.27
C LYS A 350 1.05 -8.17 -27.49
N GLU A 351 -0.03 -8.92 -27.27
CA GLU A 351 -0.84 -9.46 -28.37
C GLU A 351 -1.49 -8.33 -29.19
N TYR A 352 -1.95 -7.27 -28.54
CA TYR A 352 -2.49 -6.09 -29.21
C TYR A 352 -1.44 -5.42 -30.13
N LEU A 353 -0.19 -5.26 -29.68
CA LEU A 353 0.91 -4.70 -30.47
C LEU A 353 1.26 -5.58 -31.67
N ILE A 354 1.30 -6.90 -31.48
CA ILE A 354 1.52 -7.87 -32.58
C ILE A 354 0.40 -7.75 -33.62
N GLY A 355 -0.86 -7.66 -33.18
CA GLY A 355 -2.01 -7.45 -34.06
C GLY A 355 -1.98 -6.13 -34.82
N MET A 356 -1.27 -5.11 -34.33
CA MET A 356 -1.00 -3.86 -35.05
C MET A 356 0.19 -3.93 -36.01
N GLY A 357 0.86 -5.09 -36.13
CA GLY A 357 2.00 -5.29 -37.01
C GLY A 357 3.37 -4.96 -36.40
N VAL A 358 3.45 -4.76 -35.05
CA VAL A 358 4.73 -4.59 -34.38
C VAL A 358 5.43 -5.95 -34.30
N GLY A 359 6.64 -6.06 -34.83
CA GLY A 359 7.44 -7.28 -34.77
C GLY A 359 7.71 -7.69 -33.32
N ILE A 360 7.61 -8.99 -33.02
CA ILE A 360 7.81 -9.52 -31.67
C ILE A 360 9.20 -9.22 -31.11
N ASP A 361 10.22 -9.15 -31.97
CA ASP A 361 11.61 -8.82 -31.67
C ASP A 361 11.80 -7.35 -31.27
N LYS A 362 10.84 -6.49 -31.61
CA LYS A 362 10.80 -5.08 -31.22
C LYS A 362 10.17 -4.86 -29.84
N ILE A 363 9.40 -5.83 -29.33
CA ILE A 363 8.66 -5.69 -28.08
C ILE A 363 9.53 -6.13 -26.91
N ILE A 364 9.83 -5.18 -26.01
CA ILE A 364 10.53 -5.43 -24.76
C ILE A 364 9.49 -5.51 -23.65
N ARG A 365 9.42 -6.67 -23.02
CA ARG A 365 8.68 -6.88 -21.79
C ARG A 365 9.68 -6.89 -20.62
N ILE A 366 9.46 -6.03 -19.63
CA ILE A 366 10.27 -6.05 -18.43
C ILE A 366 9.83 -7.24 -17.57
N ASN A 367 10.74 -8.18 -17.37
CA ASN A 367 10.49 -9.31 -16.49
C ASN A 367 10.85 -8.93 -15.05
N PHE A 368 9.83 -8.57 -14.26
CA PHE A 368 10.03 -8.18 -12.86
C PHE A 368 10.48 -9.33 -11.96
N SER A 369 10.20 -10.59 -12.35
CA SER A 369 10.67 -11.77 -11.61
C SER A 369 12.20 -11.87 -11.63
N ASP A 370 12.83 -11.50 -12.75
CA ASP A 370 14.28 -11.53 -12.90
C ASP A 370 14.95 -10.40 -12.08
N LEU A 371 14.27 -9.25 -11.96
CA LEU A 371 14.73 -8.16 -11.09
C LEU A 371 14.72 -8.54 -9.60
N CYS A 372 13.78 -9.40 -9.19
CA CYS A 372 13.64 -9.83 -7.79
C CYS A 372 14.61 -10.94 -7.38
N GLY A 373 15.28 -11.61 -8.34
CA GLY A 373 16.36 -12.57 -8.09
C GLY A 373 17.65 -11.91 -7.60
N ASN A 374 17.84 -10.63 -7.87
CA ASN A 374 18.97 -9.84 -7.39
C ASN A 374 18.63 -9.19 -6.05
N LYS A 375 19.56 -9.17 -5.11
CA LYS A 375 19.42 -8.35 -3.90
C LYS A 375 19.21 -6.89 -4.32
N VAL A 376 18.16 -6.28 -3.81
CA VAL A 376 17.84 -4.87 -4.12
C VAL A 376 18.88 -3.93 -3.51
N PHE A 377 19.42 -4.33 -2.39
CA PHE A 377 20.53 -3.66 -1.73
C PHE A 377 21.63 -4.70 -1.44
N ASP A 378 22.89 -4.34 -1.68
CA ASP A 378 24.08 -5.08 -1.21
C ASP A 378 24.24 -4.79 0.29
N ILE A 379 23.53 -5.55 1.13
CA ILE A 379 23.60 -5.48 2.60
C ILE A 379 23.98 -6.87 3.13
#